data_3b3a9dc5206e66e588af474ae28ee4aa
#
_entry.id   3b3a9dc5206e66e588af474ae28ee4aa
#
_cell.length_a   1.000
_cell.length_b   1.000
_cell.length_c   1.000
_cell.angle_alpha   90.00
_cell.angle_beta   90.00
_cell.angle_gamma   90.00
#
_symmetry.space_group_name_H-M   'P 1'
#
loop_
_entity.id
_entity.type
_entity.pdbx_description
1 polymer ?
#
loop_
_entity_poly.entity_id
_entity_poly.type
_entity_poly.pdbx_seq_one_letter_code
_entity_poly.pdbx_strand_id
1 'polypeptide(L)'
;MEEKRPTLCIVAGPNGSGKTSTTMQLLHYEWTENSLYINPDNIAQEQFGDWNSPAAVMKAAELATKMRYECLEKRIDFVFETVFSSDEKLDFVRKAKENNFFVRIFFVCTESPEINVKRITQRYLNGGHEVPISKVVSRYYKSLLNLSLIHISEPTRPY
;
A
#
# COMPACT_ATOMS: atom_id res chain seq x y z
N MET A 1 -23.62 3.48 -23.27
CA MET A 1 -22.26 3.90 -22.85
C MET A 1 -21.75 2.91 -21.82
N GLU A 2 -20.65 2.27 -22.13
CA GLU A 2 -19.96 1.49 -21.10
C GLU A 2 -19.46 2.46 -20.02
N GLU A 3 -19.87 2.21 -18.79
CA GLU A 3 -19.38 2.96 -17.66
C GLU A 3 -17.89 2.68 -17.50
N LYS A 4 -17.06 3.73 -17.50
CA LYS A 4 -15.61 3.59 -17.39
C LYS A 4 -15.29 2.91 -16.07
N ARG A 5 -14.61 1.77 -16.15
CA ARG A 5 -14.19 1.00 -14.98
C ARG A 5 -13.12 1.78 -14.21
N PRO A 6 -13.32 2.11 -12.92
CA PRO A 6 -12.30 2.83 -12.15
C PRO A 6 -11.10 1.93 -11.87
N THR A 7 -9.94 2.56 -11.68
CA THR A 7 -8.66 1.87 -11.46
C THR A 7 -8.17 2.05 -10.05
N LEU A 8 -7.80 0.94 -9.42
CA LEU A 8 -7.03 0.93 -8.17
C LEU A 8 -5.63 0.43 -8.47
N CYS A 9 -4.63 1.24 -8.12
CA CYS A 9 -3.23 0.84 -8.16
C CYS A 9 -2.70 0.67 -6.74
N ILE A 10 -2.16 -0.50 -6.43
CA ILE A 10 -1.58 -0.81 -5.13
C ILE A 10 -0.08 -1.06 -5.30
N VAL A 11 0.73 -0.31 -4.57
CA VAL A 11 2.16 -0.59 -4.43
C VAL A 11 2.34 -1.33 -3.11
N ALA A 12 2.59 -2.62 -3.19
CA ALA A 12 2.64 -3.52 -2.06
C ALA A 12 4.04 -4.07 -1.83
N GLY A 13 4.37 -4.37 -0.60
CA GLY A 13 5.63 -5.00 -0.25
C GLY A 13 6.07 -4.72 1.18
N PRO A 14 7.05 -5.47 1.68
CA PRO A 14 7.53 -5.35 3.06
C PRO A 14 8.12 -3.96 3.35
N ASN A 15 8.24 -3.64 4.65
CA ASN A 15 8.95 -2.44 5.08
C ASN A 15 10.39 -2.42 4.53
N GLY A 16 10.83 -1.28 4.01
CA GLY A 16 12.19 -1.12 3.50
C GLY A 16 12.45 -1.74 2.13
N SER A 17 11.41 -2.12 1.38
CA SER A 17 11.55 -2.73 0.04
C SER A 17 11.72 -1.72 -1.10
N GLY A 18 11.44 -0.44 -0.87
CA GLY A 18 11.53 0.59 -1.91
C GLY A 18 10.20 0.98 -2.55
N LYS A 19 9.08 0.76 -1.86
CA LYS A 19 7.74 1.09 -2.36
C LYS A 19 7.58 2.54 -2.77
N THR A 20 8.05 3.47 -1.93
CA THR A 20 7.90 4.91 -2.19
C THR A 20 8.59 5.33 -3.47
N SER A 21 9.79 4.83 -3.74
CA SER A 21 10.51 5.08 -4.99
C SER A 21 9.73 4.58 -6.21
N THR A 22 9.15 3.39 -6.11
CA THR A 22 8.30 2.81 -7.16
C THR A 22 7.04 3.64 -7.37
N THR A 23 6.38 4.05 -6.29
CA THR A 23 5.18 4.91 -6.37
C THR A 23 5.48 6.23 -7.07
N MET A 24 6.58 6.88 -6.73
CA MET A 24 6.98 8.14 -7.35
C MET A 24 7.17 8.00 -8.86
N GLN A 25 7.72 6.89 -9.34
CA GLN A 25 7.82 6.59 -10.76
C GLN A 25 6.45 6.37 -11.40
N LEU A 26 5.57 5.62 -10.74
CA LEU A 26 4.22 5.31 -11.25
C LEU A 26 3.34 6.54 -11.39
N LEU A 27 3.48 7.54 -10.51
CA LEU A 27 2.68 8.75 -10.53
C LEU A 27 3.02 9.68 -11.72
N HIS A 28 4.12 9.42 -12.44
CA HIS A 28 4.47 10.14 -13.66
C HIS A 28 3.78 9.61 -14.92
N TYR A 29 3.11 8.46 -14.86
CA TYR A 29 2.42 7.91 -16.02
C TYR A 29 1.05 8.54 -16.22
N GLU A 30 0.64 8.73 -17.46
CA GLU A 30 -0.64 9.32 -17.83
C GLU A 30 -1.85 8.59 -17.20
N TRP A 31 -1.78 7.28 -17.09
CA TRP A 31 -2.87 6.47 -16.54
C TRP A 31 -3.08 6.64 -15.02
N THR A 32 -2.18 7.32 -14.32
CA THR A 32 -2.33 7.70 -12.91
C THR A 32 -2.59 9.20 -12.72
N GLU A 33 -2.59 10.00 -13.77
CA GLU A 33 -2.64 11.47 -13.70
C GLU A 33 -3.80 12.01 -12.87
N ASN A 34 -4.97 11.38 -12.97
CA ASN A 34 -6.16 11.79 -12.24
C ASN A 34 -6.46 10.92 -11.01
N SER A 35 -5.51 10.11 -10.58
CA SER A 35 -5.68 9.23 -9.43
C SER A 35 -5.36 9.95 -8.13
N LEU A 36 -6.20 9.74 -7.11
CA LEU A 36 -5.91 10.21 -5.76
C LEU A 36 -4.82 9.33 -5.13
N TYR A 37 -3.71 9.94 -4.71
CA TYR A 37 -2.64 9.24 -4.01
C TYR A 37 -2.87 9.30 -2.51
N ILE A 38 -3.06 8.16 -1.88
CA ILE A 38 -3.30 8.03 -0.44
C ILE A 38 -2.07 7.45 0.22
N ASN A 39 -1.39 8.25 1.04
CA ASN A 39 -0.22 7.84 1.81
C ASN A 39 -0.35 8.36 3.24
N PRO A 40 -0.38 7.48 4.27
CA PRO A 40 -0.50 7.90 5.66
C PRO A 40 0.60 8.86 6.11
N ASP A 41 1.83 8.68 5.62
CA ASP A 41 2.94 9.57 5.98
C ASP A 41 2.72 10.99 5.49
N ASN A 42 2.22 11.16 4.27
CA ASN A 42 1.85 12.47 3.73
C ASN A 42 0.70 13.10 4.52
N ILE A 43 -0.30 12.31 4.87
CA ILE A 43 -1.43 12.77 5.68
C ILE A 43 -0.94 13.25 7.05
N ALA A 44 -0.05 12.51 7.70
CA ALA A 44 0.52 12.89 8.98
C ALA A 44 1.28 14.20 8.91
N GLN A 45 2.12 14.38 7.89
CA GLN A 45 2.90 15.60 7.69
C GLN A 45 2.02 16.82 7.40
N GLU A 46 0.97 16.66 6.62
CA GLU A 46 0.10 17.76 6.21
C GLU A 46 -0.89 18.19 7.32
N GLN A 47 -1.37 17.23 8.12
CA GLN A 47 -2.49 17.47 9.04
C GLN A 47 -2.13 17.41 10.52
N PHE A 48 -0.99 16.84 10.88
CA PHE A 48 -0.59 16.65 12.28
C PHE A 48 0.77 17.28 12.55
N GLY A 49 0.83 18.22 13.49
CA GLY A 49 2.03 18.99 13.78
C GLY A 49 3.23 18.15 14.21
N ASP A 50 3.02 17.12 15.04
CA ASP A 50 4.03 16.15 15.44
C ASP A 50 3.81 14.84 14.65
N TRP A 51 4.02 14.93 13.35
CA TRP A 51 3.69 13.86 12.39
C TRP A 51 4.39 12.52 12.67
N ASN A 52 5.49 12.51 13.40
CA ASN A 52 6.27 11.31 13.73
C ASN A 52 5.86 10.68 15.07
N SER A 53 4.94 11.29 15.82
CA SER A 53 4.44 10.73 17.06
C SER A 53 3.57 9.49 16.81
N PRO A 54 3.54 8.51 17.74
CA PRO A 54 2.67 7.33 17.60
C PRO A 54 1.19 7.70 17.43
N ALA A 55 0.72 8.76 18.10
CA ALA A 55 -0.66 9.22 17.98
C ALA A 55 -0.95 9.77 16.57
N ALA A 56 -0.06 10.57 15.99
CA ALA A 56 -0.21 11.10 14.65
C ALA A 56 -0.17 9.99 13.59
N VAL A 57 0.72 9.03 13.73
CA VAL A 57 0.83 7.86 12.83
C VAL A 57 -0.48 7.06 12.84
N MET A 58 -1.04 6.81 14.01
CA MET A 58 -2.31 6.08 14.14
C MET A 58 -3.47 6.83 13.50
N LYS A 59 -3.61 8.13 13.77
CA LYS A 59 -4.66 8.97 13.18
C LYS A 59 -4.55 9.05 11.66
N ALA A 60 -3.35 9.17 11.14
CA ALA A 60 -3.09 9.19 9.70
C ALA A 60 -3.47 7.86 9.04
N ALA A 61 -3.15 6.73 9.68
CA ALA A 61 -3.53 5.41 9.20
C ALA A 61 -5.05 5.22 9.18
N GLU A 62 -5.75 5.67 10.21
CA GLU A 62 -7.22 5.63 10.27
C GLU A 62 -7.85 6.49 9.17
N LEU A 63 -7.34 7.71 8.95
CA LEU A 63 -7.82 8.60 7.91
C LEU A 63 -7.55 8.04 6.52
N ALA A 64 -6.37 7.46 6.29
CA ALA A 64 -6.04 6.79 5.03
C ALA A 64 -7.01 5.64 4.74
N THR A 65 -7.33 4.83 5.74
CA THR A 65 -8.30 3.73 5.62
C THR A 65 -9.67 4.28 5.20
N LYS A 66 -10.15 5.32 5.88
CA LYS A 66 -11.42 5.97 5.54
C LYS A 66 -11.43 6.50 4.10
N MET A 67 -10.35 7.15 3.68
CA MET A 67 -10.22 7.67 2.31
C MET A 67 -10.27 6.56 1.26
N ARG A 68 -9.64 5.41 1.52
CA ARG A 68 -9.67 4.26 0.60
C ARG A 68 -11.10 3.74 0.40
N TYR A 69 -11.86 3.57 1.48
CA TYR A 69 -13.25 3.12 1.39
C TYR A 69 -14.15 4.15 0.70
N GLU A 70 -13.95 5.43 0.96
CA GLU A 70 -14.65 6.49 0.24
C GLU A 70 -14.37 6.47 -1.26
N CYS A 71 -13.13 6.20 -1.67
CA CYS A 71 -12.79 6.05 -3.09
C CYS A 71 -13.52 4.86 -3.74
N LEU A 72 -13.66 3.74 -3.03
CA LEU A 72 -14.45 2.62 -3.52
C LEU A 72 -15.91 3.01 -3.74
N GLU A 73 -16.51 3.68 -2.76
CA GLU A 73 -17.90 4.09 -2.78
C GLU A 73 -18.19 5.11 -3.88
N LYS A 74 -17.32 6.12 -4.00
CA LYS A 74 -17.43 7.20 -5.00
C LYS A 74 -16.90 6.82 -6.39
N ARG A 75 -16.33 5.64 -6.53
CA ARG A 75 -15.74 5.12 -7.78
C ARG A 75 -14.69 6.06 -8.37
N ILE A 76 -13.76 6.49 -7.52
CA ILE A 76 -12.64 7.37 -7.86
C ILE A 76 -11.39 6.52 -8.11
N ASP A 77 -10.62 6.85 -9.15
CA ASP A 77 -9.30 6.26 -9.38
C ASP A 77 -8.36 6.66 -8.24
N PHE A 78 -7.66 5.68 -7.66
CA PHE A 78 -6.73 5.96 -6.57
C PHE A 78 -5.54 5.01 -6.53
N VAL A 79 -4.49 5.47 -5.85
CA VAL A 79 -3.22 4.77 -5.65
C VAL A 79 -2.91 4.77 -4.16
N PHE A 80 -2.49 3.65 -3.61
CA PHE A 80 -1.95 3.62 -2.25
C PHE A 80 -0.82 2.61 -2.10
N GLU A 81 0.00 2.85 -1.08
CA GLU A 81 1.05 1.95 -0.66
C GLU A 81 0.62 1.14 0.57
N THR A 82 1.08 -0.10 0.66
CA THR A 82 0.84 -0.95 1.81
C THR A 82 1.94 -1.98 2.01
N VAL A 83 2.23 -2.32 3.26
CA VAL A 83 3.09 -3.48 3.58
C VAL A 83 2.41 -4.78 3.15
N PHE A 84 1.10 -4.79 3.03
CA PHE A 84 0.29 -5.91 2.55
C PHE A 84 0.40 -7.16 3.44
N SER A 85 0.50 -6.95 4.74
CA SER A 85 0.69 -8.02 5.72
C SER A 85 -0.54 -8.30 6.59
N SER A 86 -1.65 -7.61 6.37
CA SER A 86 -2.88 -7.78 7.14
C SER A 86 -4.01 -8.38 6.32
N ASP A 87 -4.94 -9.07 6.99
CA ASP A 87 -6.14 -9.61 6.36
C ASP A 87 -7.06 -8.51 5.85
N GLU A 88 -7.06 -7.35 6.50
CA GLU A 88 -7.84 -6.18 6.07
C GLU A 88 -7.46 -5.74 4.64
N LYS A 89 -6.18 -5.80 4.28
CA LYS A 89 -5.74 -5.44 2.93
C LYS A 89 -6.16 -6.46 1.88
N LEU A 90 -6.18 -7.75 2.23
CA LEU A 90 -6.74 -8.79 1.36
C LEU A 90 -8.23 -8.55 1.11
N ASP A 91 -8.99 -8.31 2.17
CA ASP A 91 -10.42 -8.04 2.08
C ASP A 91 -10.71 -6.77 1.27
N PHE A 92 -9.87 -5.77 1.41
CA PHE A 92 -9.98 -4.54 0.63
C PHE A 92 -9.83 -4.80 -0.88
N VAL A 93 -8.85 -5.60 -1.28
CA VAL A 93 -8.65 -5.98 -2.68
C VAL A 93 -9.88 -6.74 -3.22
N ARG A 94 -10.42 -7.67 -2.44
CA ARG A 94 -11.64 -8.40 -2.80
C ARG A 94 -12.83 -7.47 -3.00
N LYS A 95 -13.03 -6.53 -2.08
CA LYS A 95 -14.08 -5.50 -2.19
C LYS A 95 -13.91 -4.62 -3.42
N ALA A 96 -12.70 -4.21 -3.73
CA ALA A 96 -12.43 -3.44 -4.94
C ALA A 96 -12.82 -4.21 -6.21
N LYS A 97 -12.48 -5.49 -6.28
CA LYS A 97 -12.87 -6.37 -7.39
C LYS A 97 -14.39 -6.55 -7.48
N GLU A 98 -15.06 -6.77 -6.35
CA GLU A 98 -16.52 -6.88 -6.28
C GLU A 98 -17.21 -5.59 -6.74
N ASN A 99 -16.61 -4.44 -6.50
CA ASN A 99 -17.09 -3.13 -6.97
C ASN A 99 -16.62 -2.80 -8.40
N ASN A 100 -16.14 -3.78 -9.13
CA ASN A 100 -15.72 -3.66 -10.52
C ASN A 100 -14.58 -2.66 -10.77
N PHE A 101 -13.66 -2.53 -9.81
CA PHE A 101 -12.40 -1.82 -10.03
C PHE A 101 -11.44 -2.67 -10.85
N PHE A 102 -10.70 -2.01 -11.72
CA PHE A 102 -9.53 -2.62 -12.34
C PHE A 102 -8.36 -2.49 -11.36
N VAL A 103 -7.93 -3.61 -10.77
CA VAL A 103 -6.91 -3.61 -9.73
C VAL A 103 -5.56 -3.98 -10.33
N ARG A 104 -4.57 -3.10 -10.17
CA ARG A 104 -3.16 -3.35 -10.48
C ARG A 104 -2.35 -3.39 -9.21
N ILE A 105 -1.59 -4.44 -9.02
CA ILE A 105 -0.70 -4.60 -7.86
C ILE A 105 0.74 -4.64 -8.36
N PHE A 106 1.55 -3.70 -7.88
CA PHE A 106 2.99 -3.69 -8.06
C PHE A 106 3.62 -4.16 -6.76
N PHE A 107 4.12 -5.39 -6.76
CA PHE A 107 4.74 -5.96 -5.57
C PHE A 107 6.24 -5.71 -5.60
N VAL A 108 6.73 -4.96 -4.62
CA VAL A 108 8.15 -4.58 -4.48
C VAL A 108 8.75 -5.39 -3.34
N CYS A 109 9.74 -6.20 -3.63
CA CYS A 109 10.36 -7.08 -2.66
C CYS A 109 11.89 -7.08 -2.83
N THR A 110 12.60 -7.32 -1.74
CA THR A 110 14.04 -7.59 -1.76
C THR A 110 14.28 -9.10 -1.69
N GLU A 111 15.53 -9.53 -1.94
CA GLU A 111 15.88 -10.96 -1.92
C GLU A 111 15.74 -11.59 -0.53
N SER A 112 15.87 -10.80 0.54
CA SER A 112 15.83 -11.33 1.91
C SER A 112 15.34 -10.29 2.91
N PRO A 113 14.75 -10.71 4.06
CA PRO A 113 14.31 -9.79 5.10
C PRO A 113 15.47 -9.02 5.76
N GLU A 114 16.69 -9.55 5.74
CA GLU A 114 17.89 -8.89 6.29
C GLU A 114 18.17 -7.56 5.58
N ILE A 115 17.97 -7.50 4.27
CA ILE A 115 18.12 -6.27 3.49
C ILE A 115 17.12 -5.21 3.99
N ASN A 116 15.88 -5.62 4.24
CA ASN A 116 14.83 -4.74 4.74
C ASN A 116 15.15 -4.22 6.14
N VAL A 117 15.61 -5.09 7.03
CA VAL A 117 16.03 -4.72 8.40
C VAL A 117 17.14 -3.67 8.33
N LYS A 118 18.16 -3.87 7.50
CA LYS A 118 19.26 -2.94 7.33
C LYS A 118 18.79 -1.58 6.85
N ARG A 119 17.90 -1.53 5.87
CA ARG A 119 17.34 -0.28 5.34
C ARG A 119 16.49 0.47 6.36
N ILE A 120 15.66 -0.24 7.12
CA ILE A 120 14.81 0.35 8.18
C ILE A 120 15.68 0.89 9.32
N THR A 121 16.71 0.17 9.74
CA THR A 121 17.67 0.63 10.74
C THR A 121 18.38 1.92 10.28
N GLN A 122 18.80 1.97 9.03
CA GLN A 122 19.41 3.16 8.45
C GLN A 122 18.46 4.37 8.48
N ARG A 123 17.21 4.17 8.12
CA ARG A 123 16.17 5.22 8.19
C ARG A 123 15.95 5.72 9.60
N TYR A 124 15.91 4.83 10.58
CA TYR A 124 15.73 5.19 11.99
C TYR A 124 16.91 6.06 12.48
N LEU A 125 18.15 5.69 12.14
CA LEU A 125 19.34 6.47 12.46
C LEU A 125 19.32 7.86 11.80
N ASN A 126 18.63 8.02 10.69
CA ASN A 126 18.46 9.28 9.97
C ASN A 126 17.16 10.03 10.38
N GLY A 127 16.54 9.67 11.50
CA GLY A 127 15.38 10.36 12.05
C GLY A 127 14.00 9.84 11.57
N GLY A 128 13.96 8.67 10.95
CA GLY A 128 12.71 8.03 10.56
C GLY A 128 12.00 7.26 11.68
N HIS A 129 10.95 6.55 11.35
CA HIS A 129 10.19 5.74 12.31
C HIS A 129 10.96 4.50 12.77
N GLU A 130 10.85 4.18 14.05
CA GLU A 130 11.32 2.91 14.58
C GLU A 130 10.31 1.79 14.23
N VAL A 131 10.81 0.72 13.61
CA VAL A 131 10.05 -0.51 13.41
C VAL A 131 10.83 -1.66 14.02
N PRO A 132 10.23 -2.41 14.97
CA PRO A 132 10.92 -3.55 15.58
C PRO A 132 11.36 -4.57 14.52
N ILE A 133 12.57 -5.11 14.66
CA ILE A 133 13.16 -6.07 13.71
C ILE A 133 12.24 -7.29 13.50
N SER A 134 11.66 -7.81 14.59
CA SER A 134 10.73 -8.94 14.52
C SER A 134 9.51 -8.64 13.63
N LYS A 135 9.01 -7.42 13.66
CA LYS A 135 7.91 -6.99 12.80
C LYS A 135 8.33 -6.87 11.34
N VAL A 136 9.52 -6.36 11.06
CA VAL A 136 10.04 -6.27 9.70
C VAL A 136 10.14 -7.65 9.07
N VAL A 137 10.73 -8.61 9.78
CA VAL A 137 10.89 -10.00 9.31
C VAL A 137 9.53 -10.69 9.15
N SER A 138 8.65 -10.59 10.14
CA SER A 138 7.31 -11.19 10.10
C SER A 138 6.49 -10.64 8.93
N ARG A 139 6.49 -9.35 8.71
CA ARG A 139 5.75 -8.70 7.62
C ARG A 139 6.31 -9.03 6.25
N TYR A 140 7.62 -9.26 6.15
CA TYR A 140 8.25 -9.71 4.91
C TYR A 140 7.60 -11.02 4.40
N TYR A 141 7.53 -12.03 5.23
CA TYR A 141 6.95 -13.32 4.87
C TYR A 141 5.43 -13.25 4.71
N LYS A 142 4.77 -12.49 5.56
CA LYS A 142 3.31 -12.36 5.53
C LYS A 142 2.82 -11.62 4.28
N SER A 143 3.55 -10.62 3.80
CA SER A 143 3.22 -9.92 2.56
C SER A 143 3.35 -10.84 1.35
N LEU A 144 4.36 -11.70 1.31
CA LEU A 144 4.51 -12.72 0.26
C LEU A 144 3.37 -13.74 0.28
N LEU A 145 2.98 -14.20 1.48
CA LEU A 145 1.85 -15.10 1.63
C LEU A 145 0.55 -14.44 1.13
N ASN A 146 0.28 -13.21 1.53
CA ASN A 146 -0.91 -12.47 1.10
C ASN A 146 -0.95 -12.27 -0.41
N LEU A 147 0.18 -11.99 -1.03
CA LEU A 147 0.26 -11.91 -2.48
C LEU A 147 -0.12 -13.24 -3.15
N SER A 148 0.33 -14.37 -2.61
CA SER A 148 -0.03 -15.69 -3.13
C SER A 148 -1.53 -15.99 -2.99
N LEU A 149 -2.15 -15.56 -1.90
CA LEU A 149 -3.59 -15.74 -1.65
C LEU A 149 -4.46 -14.97 -2.64
N ILE A 150 -4.01 -13.83 -3.13
CA ILE A 150 -4.73 -13.08 -4.17
C ILE A 150 -4.76 -13.88 -5.47
N HIS A 151 -3.66 -14.48 -5.87
CA HIS A 151 -3.59 -15.30 -7.07
C HIS A 151 -4.50 -16.53 -7.01
N ILE A 152 -4.62 -17.15 -5.84
CA ILE A 152 -5.49 -18.30 -5.61
C ILE A 152 -6.97 -17.92 -5.69
N SER A 153 -7.33 -16.71 -5.28
CA SER A 153 -8.71 -16.24 -5.28
C SER A 153 -9.21 -15.78 -6.65
N GLU A 154 -8.34 -15.64 -7.65
CA GLU A 154 -8.75 -15.30 -9.01
C GLU A 154 -9.17 -16.54 -9.79
N PRO A 155 -10.33 -16.45 -10.52
CA PRO A 155 -10.67 -17.52 -11.44
C PRO A 155 -9.58 -17.62 -12.51
N THR A 156 -9.04 -18.82 -12.71
CA THR A 156 -8.10 -19.10 -13.79
C THR A 156 -8.75 -18.74 -15.12
N ARG A 157 -8.22 -17.73 -15.80
CA ARG A 157 -8.62 -17.45 -17.17
C ARG A 157 -7.93 -18.48 -18.08
N PRO A 158 -8.68 -19.20 -18.91
CA PRO A 158 -8.05 -20.04 -19.92
C PRO A 158 -7.26 -19.14 -20.87
N TYR A 159 -6.04 -19.55 -21.12
CA TYR A 159 -5.19 -18.87 -22.09
C TYR A 159 -5.70 -19.09 -23.50
#